data_caec7c26e89d9b66481d12e901f910c2
#
_entry.id   caec7c26e89d9b66481d12e901f910c2
#
_cell.length_a   1.000
_cell.length_b   1.000
_cell.length_c   1.000
_cell.angle_alpha   90.00
_cell.angle_beta   90.00
_cell.angle_gamma   90.00
#
_symmetry.space_group_name_H-M   'P 1'
#
loop_
_entity.id
_entity.type
_entity.pdbx_description
1 polymer ?
#
loop_
_entity_poly.entity_id
_entity_poly.type
_entity_poly.pdbx_seq_one_letter_code
_entity_poly.pdbx_strand_id
1 'polypeptide(L)'
;MIHHKEKMISPEMVTLDGISYPCYRCNTLVVGTGAAGFNAADTLYSLGQEDVFLLTEGIGMGTSRNTGSDKQTYYKLTLAGDGSDSVQEMAQTLFDGGSMHGDIALVEAAMSARCFFKLVNLGVPFPHNRMGEYVGYKTDHDPRQRATSCGPLTSKYMTEGLERSVMQKDIPIFSGYRVVELVTDGEGTEKKVAGLIAIDAATGEQVLFSATS
;
A
#
# COMPACT_ATOMS: atom_id res chain seq x y z
N MET A 1 -16.18 10.93 -4.49
CA MET A 1 -16.75 10.01 -5.51
C MET A 1 -16.42 8.59 -5.11
N ILE A 2 -17.40 7.69 -5.08
CA ILE A 2 -17.20 6.27 -4.69
C ILE A 2 -17.05 5.45 -5.98
N HIS A 3 -15.94 4.75 -6.12
CA HIS A 3 -15.70 3.82 -7.21
C HIS A 3 -16.05 2.41 -6.75
N HIS A 4 -17.25 1.94 -7.10
CA HIS A 4 -17.76 0.61 -6.81
C HIS A 4 -18.80 0.23 -7.87
N LYS A 5 -18.79 -1.00 -8.33
CA LYS A 5 -19.63 -1.45 -9.46
C LYS A 5 -20.97 -2.07 -9.04
N GLU A 6 -21.04 -2.75 -7.92
CA GLU A 6 -22.16 -3.66 -7.63
C GLU A 6 -22.98 -3.33 -6.38
N LYS A 7 -22.49 -2.55 -5.42
CA LYS A 7 -23.25 -2.16 -4.21
C LYS A 7 -23.37 -0.66 -4.12
N MET A 8 -24.61 -0.16 -3.96
CA MET A 8 -24.82 1.21 -3.49
C MET A 8 -24.43 1.28 -2.02
N ILE A 9 -23.33 1.94 -1.70
CA ILE A 9 -22.88 2.20 -0.34
C ILE A 9 -23.48 3.54 0.07
N SER A 10 -24.42 3.51 1.01
CA SER A 10 -25.07 4.70 1.55
C SER A 10 -24.61 4.92 2.99
N PRO A 11 -24.35 6.18 3.38
CA PRO A 11 -24.05 6.48 4.77
C PRO A 11 -25.29 6.37 5.66
N GLU A 12 -25.09 6.07 6.92
CA GLU A 12 -26.05 6.27 7.99
C GLU A 12 -25.73 7.53 8.77
N MET A 13 -26.72 8.16 9.44
CA MET A 13 -26.44 9.31 10.31
C MET A 13 -26.02 8.85 11.69
N VAL A 14 -24.87 9.29 12.15
CA VAL A 14 -24.31 8.98 13.47
C VAL A 14 -23.99 10.27 14.22
N THR A 15 -24.34 10.33 15.49
CA THR A 15 -24.00 11.46 16.36
C THR A 15 -22.77 11.13 17.19
N LEU A 16 -21.73 11.92 17.06
CA LEU A 16 -20.50 11.87 17.85
C LEU A 16 -20.29 13.24 18.48
N ASP A 17 -20.16 13.28 19.82
CA ASP A 17 -19.98 14.51 20.60
C ASP A 17 -21.02 15.62 20.32
N GLY A 18 -22.27 15.22 20.06
CA GLY A 18 -23.38 16.12 19.79
C GLY A 18 -23.44 16.64 18.34
N ILE A 19 -22.54 16.23 17.47
CA ILE A 19 -22.51 16.57 16.05
C ILE A 19 -22.95 15.33 15.26
N SER A 20 -23.86 15.54 14.28
CA SER A 20 -24.33 14.47 13.39
C SER A 20 -23.51 14.42 12.12
N TYR A 21 -23.00 13.25 11.79
CA TYR A 21 -22.18 12.97 10.60
C TYR A 21 -22.85 11.91 9.72
N PRO A 22 -22.82 12.04 8.39
CA PRO A 22 -22.95 10.88 7.53
C PRO A 22 -21.77 9.93 7.80
N CYS A 23 -22.08 8.65 8.03
CA CYS A 23 -21.10 7.65 8.48
C CYS A 23 -21.09 6.44 7.54
N TYR A 24 -19.93 6.11 7.03
CA TYR A 24 -19.66 4.84 6.34
C TYR A 24 -18.97 3.87 7.30
N ARG A 25 -19.39 2.59 7.28
CA ARG A 25 -18.82 1.54 8.13
C ARG A 25 -18.17 0.45 7.32
N CYS A 26 -17.02 -0.01 7.79
CA CYS A 26 -16.33 -1.18 7.26
C CYS A 26 -15.59 -1.92 8.38
N ASN A 27 -15.08 -3.10 8.08
CA ASN A 27 -14.15 -3.77 8.99
C ASN A 27 -12.78 -3.09 8.96
N THR A 28 -12.22 -2.86 7.78
CA THR A 28 -10.88 -2.27 7.65
C THR A 28 -10.91 -1.07 6.70
N LEU A 29 -10.38 0.05 7.17
CA LEU A 29 -10.23 1.28 6.40
C LEU A 29 -8.76 1.52 6.07
N VAL A 30 -8.44 1.53 4.78
CA VAL A 30 -7.10 1.83 4.27
C VAL A 30 -7.05 3.26 3.76
N VAL A 31 -6.16 4.08 4.31
CA VAL A 31 -6.00 5.47 3.91
C VAL A 31 -4.84 5.64 2.95
N GLY A 32 -5.14 6.14 1.76
CA GLY A 32 -4.19 6.38 0.68
C GLY A 32 -4.24 5.33 -0.43
N THR A 33 -4.05 5.80 -1.68
CA THR A 33 -4.05 4.99 -2.91
C THR A 33 -2.68 5.02 -3.61
N GLY A 34 -1.61 5.07 -2.83
CA GLY A 34 -0.26 4.78 -3.29
C GLY A 34 0.01 3.27 -3.34
N ALA A 35 1.24 2.87 -3.65
CA ALA A 35 1.63 1.46 -3.71
C ALA A 35 1.33 0.70 -2.41
N ALA A 36 1.58 1.30 -1.26
CA ALA A 36 1.32 0.68 0.05
C ALA A 36 -0.18 0.45 0.30
N GLY A 37 -1.02 1.48 0.08
CA GLY A 37 -2.47 1.38 0.31
C GLY A 37 -3.14 0.39 -0.63
N PHE A 38 -2.86 0.45 -1.92
CA PHE A 38 -3.39 -0.53 -2.87
C PHE A 38 -2.90 -1.95 -2.55
N ASN A 39 -1.62 -2.11 -2.18
CA ASN A 39 -1.11 -3.45 -1.80
C ASN A 39 -1.77 -3.97 -0.52
N ALA A 40 -2.01 -3.11 0.47
CA ALA A 40 -2.70 -3.50 1.70
C ALA A 40 -4.12 -3.99 1.40
N ALA A 41 -4.93 -3.19 0.70
CA ALA A 41 -6.30 -3.56 0.35
C ALA A 41 -6.37 -4.83 -0.51
N ASP A 42 -5.51 -4.95 -1.51
CA ASP A 42 -5.41 -6.13 -2.37
C ASP A 42 -5.04 -7.40 -1.60
N THR A 43 -4.13 -7.28 -0.64
CA THR A 43 -3.68 -8.40 0.19
C THR A 43 -4.75 -8.80 1.21
N LEU A 44 -5.39 -7.85 1.88
CA LEU A 44 -6.49 -8.11 2.81
C LEU A 44 -7.60 -8.90 2.14
N TYR A 45 -8.06 -8.43 0.98
CA TYR A 45 -9.08 -9.11 0.20
C TYR A 45 -8.66 -10.54 -0.19
N SER A 46 -7.42 -10.71 -0.65
CA SER A 46 -6.89 -12.02 -1.02
C SER A 46 -6.76 -13.00 0.16
N LEU A 47 -6.71 -12.48 1.39
CA LEU A 47 -6.69 -13.26 2.62
C LEU A 47 -8.11 -13.51 3.20
N GLY A 48 -9.15 -13.09 2.48
CA GLY A 48 -10.55 -13.30 2.88
C GLY A 48 -11.17 -12.15 3.68
N GLN A 49 -10.45 -11.02 3.89
CA GLN A 49 -11.03 -9.82 4.45
C GLN A 49 -11.58 -8.96 3.30
N GLU A 50 -12.88 -9.13 3.00
CA GLU A 50 -13.53 -8.47 1.87
C GLU A 50 -14.19 -7.14 2.25
N ASP A 51 -14.47 -6.93 3.55
CA ASP A 51 -15.06 -5.69 4.06
C ASP A 51 -13.97 -4.63 4.30
N VAL A 52 -13.39 -4.16 3.20
CA VAL A 52 -12.30 -3.19 3.16
C VAL A 52 -12.72 -1.98 2.34
N PHE A 53 -12.51 -0.78 2.88
CA PHE A 53 -12.63 0.47 2.14
C PHE A 53 -11.26 1.12 1.93
N LEU A 54 -11.08 1.77 0.79
CA LEU A 54 -9.97 2.67 0.50
C LEU A 54 -10.46 4.12 0.54
N LEU A 55 -9.72 4.99 1.20
CA LEU A 55 -9.99 6.42 1.28
C LEU A 55 -8.81 7.22 0.75
N THR A 56 -9.06 8.22 -0.09
CA THR A 56 -7.99 9.04 -0.69
C THR A 56 -8.47 10.44 -1.08
N GLU A 57 -7.57 11.41 -1.07
CA GLU A 57 -7.85 12.72 -1.68
C GLU A 57 -8.00 12.62 -3.21
N GLY A 58 -7.26 11.70 -3.85
CA GLY A 58 -7.39 11.47 -5.28
C GLY A 58 -6.62 10.24 -5.75
N ILE A 59 -7.28 9.41 -6.55
CA ILE A 59 -6.64 8.29 -7.22
C ILE A 59 -5.58 8.83 -8.19
N GLY A 60 -4.39 8.25 -8.15
CA GLY A 60 -3.28 8.65 -9.01
C GLY A 60 -2.54 9.91 -8.57
N MET A 61 -2.88 10.54 -7.45
CA MET A 61 -2.20 11.74 -6.94
C MET A 61 -0.93 11.41 -6.13
N GLY A 62 -0.80 10.20 -5.64
CA GLY A 62 0.29 9.80 -4.74
C GLY A 62 1.67 9.82 -5.41
N THR A 63 2.71 9.94 -4.58
CA THR A 63 4.12 9.93 -4.99
C THR A 63 4.48 8.67 -5.78
N SER A 64 4.01 7.49 -5.38
CA SER A 64 4.28 6.23 -6.08
C SER A 64 3.83 6.24 -7.55
N ARG A 65 2.81 7.04 -7.89
CA ARG A 65 2.30 7.18 -9.25
C ARG A 65 3.05 8.22 -10.06
N ASN A 66 3.50 9.29 -9.43
CA ASN A 66 3.94 10.53 -10.09
C ASN A 66 5.44 10.79 -10.02
N THR A 67 6.21 9.93 -9.36
CA THR A 67 7.66 10.01 -9.39
C THR A 67 8.25 9.15 -10.49
N GLY A 68 9.36 9.61 -11.04
CA GLY A 68 10.17 8.88 -11.99
C GLY A 68 11.64 9.28 -11.84
N SER A 69 12.54 8.32 -12.00
CA SER A 69 13.97 8.54 -11.94
C SER A 69 14.69 7.38 -12.64
N ASP A 70 15.79 7.67 -13.29
CA ASP A 70 16.71 6.66 -13.83
C ASP A 70 17.29 5.74 -12.74
N LYS A 71 17.22 6.18 -11.49
CA LYS A 71 17.67 5.41 -10.30
C LYS A 71 16.56 4.68 -9.57
N GLN A 72 15.34 4.65 -10.11
CA GLN A 72 14.25 3.89 -9.49
C GLN A 72 14.58 2.40 -9.44
N THR A 73 14.53 1.83 -8.24
CA THR A 73 14.94 0.47 -7.97
C THR A 73 13.92 -0.22 -7.07
N TYR A 74 13.55 -1.44 -7.41
CA TYR A 74 12.93 -2.37 -6.51
C TYR A 74 14.02 -3.21 -5.86
N TYR A 75 14.06 -3.25 -4.54
CA TYR A 75 15.10 -3.93 -3.77
C TYR A 75 14.57 -5.21 -3.13
N LYS A 76 15.20 -6.33 -3.41
CA LYS A 76 14.76 -7.65 -2.96
C LYS A 76 15.95 -8.59 -2.79
N LEU A 77 15.75 -9.70 -2.10
CA LEU A 77 16.72 -10.79 -2.06
C LEU A 77 17.22 -11.16 -3.46
N THR A 78 18.48 -11.51 -3.57
CA THR A 78 19.06 -12.08 -4.79
C THR A 78 18.36 -13.39 -5.10
N LEU A 79 17.64 -13.46 -6.23
CA LEU A 79 16.86 -14.64 -6.62
C LEU A 79 17.56 -15.52 -7.65
N ALA A 80 18.57 -14.98 -8.34
CA ALA A 80 19.34 -15.67 -9.36
C ALA A 80 20.71 -15.02 -9.53
N GLY A 81 21.66 -15.75 -10.12
CA GLY A 81 23.05 -15.33 -10.30
C GLY A 81 24.02 -16.08 -9.39
N ASP A 82 25.28 -15.68 -9.38
CA ASP A 82 26.38 -16.44 -8.78
C ASP A 82 26.55 -16.23 -7.26
N GLY A 83 25.73 -15.39 -6.62
CA GLY A 83 25.85 -15.04 -5.20
C GLY A 83 24.75 -15.63 -4.33
N SER A 84 25.13 -16.25 -3.21
CA SER A 84 24.17 -16.56 -2.15
C SER A 84 23.70 -15.29 -1.44
N ASP A 85 22.46 -15.29 -0.95
CA ASP A 85 21.89 -14.20 -0.14
C ASP A 85 21.02 -14.80 0.97
N SER A 86 20.73 -14.01 1.99
CA SER A 86 19.83 -14.41 3.07
C SER A 86 19.01 -13.25 3.60
N VAL A 87 17.89 -13.60 4.23
CA VAL A 87 17.01 -12.62 4.91
C VAL A 87 17.79 -11.83 5.95
N GLN A 88 18.62 -12.51 6.75
CA GLN A 88 19.43 -11.86 7.79
C GLN A 88 20.46 -10.91 7.21
N GLU A 89 21.18 -11.32 6.15
CA GLU A 89 22.17 -10.47 5.49
C GLU A 89 21.53 -9.24 4.83
N MET A 90 20.38 -9.39 4.20
CA MET A 90 19.65 -8.27 3.63
C MET A 90 19.13 -7.33 4.72
N ALA A 91 18.55 -7.86 5.80
CA ALA A 91 18.09 -7.07 6.93
C ALA A 91 19.23 -6.29 7.59
N GLN A 92 20.39 -6.92 7.76
CA GLN A 92 21.60 -6.28 8.29
C GLN A 92 22.06 -5.15 7.36
N THR A 93 22.09 -5.37 6.04
CA THR A 93 22.45 -4.33 5.06
C THR A 93 21.53 -3.12 5.15
N LEU A 94 20.20 -3.35 5.26
CA LEU A 94 19.20 -2.29 5.42
C LEU A 94 19.39 -1.53 6.75
N PHE A 95 19.66 -2.25 7.83
CA PHE A 95 19.88 -1.67 9.16
C PHE A 95 21.16 -0.83 9.22
N ASP A 96 22.25 -1.33 8.65
CA ASP A 96 23.56 -0.65 8.59
C ASP A 96 23.53 0.62 7.74
N GLY A 97 22.61 0.70 6.79
CA GLY A 97 22.33 1.92 6.03
C GLY A 97 21.82 3.10 6.88
N GLY A 98 21.40 2.84 8.11
CA GLY A 98 20.90 3.81 9.07
C GLY A 98 19.44 4.19 8.84
N SER A 99 18.85 4.82 9.84
CA SER A 99 17.45 5.33 9.81
C SER A 99 16.38 4.24 9.56
N MET A 100 16.69 2.98 9.82
CA MET A 100 15.81 1.83 9.65
C MET A 100 15.60 1.12 10.98
N HIS A 101 14.34 0.81 11.31
CA HIS A 101 14.04 -0.06 12.47
C HIS A 101 14.40 -1.51 12.14
N GLY A 102 15.13 -2.20 13.04
CA GLY A 102 15.65 -3.54 12.77
C GLY A 102 14.59 -4.59 12.47
N ASP A 103 13.47 -4.58 13.22
CA ASP A 103 12.38 -5.54 12.99
C ASP A 103 11.69 -5.29 11.65
N ILE A 104 11.55 -4.02 11.24
CA ILE A 104 11.01 -3.67 9.92
C ILE A 104 11.97 -4.11 8.83
N ALA A 105 13.27 -3.90 8.97
CA ALA A 105 14.28 -4.39 8.04
C ALA A 105 14.20 -5.90 7.85
N LEU A 106 14.00 -6.64 8.95
CA LEU A 106 13.86 -8.11 8.91
C LEU A 106 12.59 -8.54 8.16
N VAL A 107 11.45 -7.87 8.43
CA VAL A 107 10.17 -8.16 7.75
C VAL A 107 10.27 -7.81 6.26
N GLU A 108 10.84 -6.67 5.90
CA GLU A 108 11.03 -6.27 4.50
C GLU A 108 11.92 -7.28 3.76
N ALA A 109 13.02 -7.69 4.34
CA ALA A 109 13.90 -8.70 3.76
C ALA A 109 13.18 -10.04 3.57
N ALA A 110 12.47 -10.53 4.59
CA ALA A 110 11.75 -11.79 4.56
C ALA A 110 10.62 -11.81 3.50
N MET A 111 9.95 -10.68 3.31
CA MET A 111 8.83 -10.57 2.38
C MET A 111 9.24 -10.12 0.98
N SER A 112 10.47 -9.67 0.78
CA SER A 112 10.93 -9.00 -0.45
C SER A 112 10.70 -9.82 -1.72
N ALA A 113 11.06 -11.09 -1.73
CA ALA A 113 10.88 -11.98 -2.87
C ALA A 113 9.39 -12.26 -3.15
N ARG A 114 8.60 -12.48 -2.09
CA ARG A 114 7.15 -12.73 -2.22
C ARG A 114 6.43 -11.53 -2.80
N CYS A 115 6.74 -10.32 -2.32
CA CYS A 115 6.18 -9.09 -2.84
C CYS A 115 6.61 -8.84 -4.29
N PHE A 116 7.86 -9.14 -4.63
CA PHE A 116 8.36 -9.05 -6.00
C PHE A 116 7.54 -9.93 -6.97
N PHE A 117 7.36 -11.21 -6.66
CA PHE A 117 6.59 -12.11 -7.52
C PHE A 117 5.10 -11.74 -7.59
N LYS A 118 4.53 -11.17 -6.52
CA LYS A 118 3.19 -10.57 -6.59
C LYS A 118 3.13 -9.51 -7.69
N LEU A 119 4.09 -8.58 -7.72
CA LEU A 119 4.14 -7.52 -8.74
C LEU A 119 4.37 -8.08 -10.16
N VAL A 120 5.23 -9.09 -10.30
CA VAL A 120 5.39 -9.81 -11.58
C VAL A 120 4.06 -10.40 -12.05
N ASN A 121 3.32 -11.06 -11.17
CA ASN A 121 2.01 -11.64 -11.48
C ASN A 121 0.95 -10.58 -11.84
N LEU A 122 1.09 -9.35 -11.33
CA LEU A 122 0.26 -8.20 -11.71
C LEU A 122 0.69 -7.54 -13.03
N GLY A 123 1.70 -8.10 -13.69
CA GLY A 123 2.15 -7.65 -15.01
C GLY A 123 3.15 -6.49 -14.98
N VAL A 124 3.82 -6.25 -13.84
CA VAL A 124 4.93 -5.29 -13.80
C VAL A 124 6.10 -5.84 -14.63
N PRO A 125 6.61 -5.12 -15.65
CA PRO A 125 7.51 -5.68 -16.64
C PRO A 125 8.97 -5.69 -16.15
N PHE A 126 9.24 -6.34 -15.02
CA PHE A 126 10.60 -6.53 -14.56
C PHE A 126 11.43 -7.35 -15.55
N PRO A 127 12.67 -6.95 -15.83
CA PRO A 127 13.50 -7.67 -16.79
C PRO A 127 13.92 -9.05 -16.25
N HIS A 128 13.96 -10.00 -17.13
CA HIS A 128 14.54 -11.33 -16.90
C HIS A 128 15.51 -11.70 -18.03
N ASN A 129 16.42 -12.61 -17.76
CA ASN A 129 17.33 -13.12 -18.77
C ASN A 129 16.61 -14.11 -19.71
N ARG A 130 17.35 -14.65 -20.71
CA ARG A 130 16.82 -15.62 -21.67
C ARG A 130 16.36 -16.95 -21.05
N MET A 131 16.78 -17.23 -19.81
CA MET A 131 16.40 -18.42 -19.04
C MET A 131 15.17 -18.20 -18.18
N GLY A 132 14.62 -16.96 -18.16
CA GLY A 132 13.49 -16.56 -17.32
C GLY A 132 13.86 -16.16 -15.91
N GLU A 133 15.15 -15.99 -15.61
CA GLU A 133 15.62 -15.63 -14.28
C GLU A 133 15.62 -14.11 -14.09
N TYR A 134 15.15 -13.66 -12.93
CA TYR A 134 15.17 -12.25 -12.52
C TYR A 134 16.50 -11.90 -11.85
N VAL A 135 17.54 -11.80 -12.66
CA VAL A 135 18.88 -11.41 -12.19
C VAL A 135 18.87 -9.92 -11.86
N GLY A 136 19.22 -9.60 -10.60
CA GLY A 136 19.36 -8.23 -10.15
C GLY A 136 20.71 -7.61 -10.57
N TYR A 137 20.83 -6.33 -10.29
CA TYR A 137 22.09 -5.62 -10.43
C TYR A 137 22.58 -5.09 -9.07
N LYS A 138 23.86 -4.82 -8.97
CA LYS A 138 24.49 -4.29 -7.77
C LYS A 138 24.36 -2.77 -7.77
N THR A 139 23.88 -2.21 -6.67
CA THR A 139 23.92 -0.77 -6.40
C THR A 139 25.16 -0.40 -5.59
N ASP A 140 25.46 0.89 -5.50
CA ASP A 140 26.51 1.38 -4.62
C ASP A 140 26.24 0.95 -3.17
N HIS A 141 27.26 0.50 -2.47
CA HIS A 141 27.20 0.02 -1.09
C HIS A 141 26.42 -1.28 -0.83
N ASP A 142 25.80 -1.90 -1.85
CA ASP A 142 25.17 -3.21 -1.70
C ASP A 142 26.16 -4.33 -1.97
N PRO A 143 26.35 -5.30 -1.06
CA PRO A 143 27.24 -6.43 -1.30
C PRO A 143 26.68 -7.43 -2.33
N ARG A 144 25.39 -7.39 -2.63
CA ARG A 144 24.67 -8.35 -3.49
C ARG A 144 24.00 -7.70 -4.70
N GLN A 145 23.44 -8.53 -5.57
CA GLN A 145 22.64 -8.11 -6.73
C GLN A 145 21.16 -8.08 -6.40
N ARG A 146 20.78 -7.21 -5.45
CA ARG A 146 19.40 -7.13 -4.92
C ARG A 146 18.49 -6.17 -5.69
N ALA A 147 19.08 -5.28 -6.48
CA ALA A 147 18.35 -4.25 -7.20
C ALA A 147 17.75 -4.79 -8.50
N THR A 148 16.54 -4.39 -8.81
CA THR A 148 15.91 -4.59 -10.13
C THR A 148 15.06 -3.38 -10.49
N SER A 149 14.84 -3.14 -11.78
CA SER A 149 14.10 -1.98 -12.26
C SER A 149 13.49 -2.27 -13.62
N CYS A 150 12.32 -1.73 -13.87
CA CYS A 150 11.75 -1.64 -15.23
C CYS A 150 11.90 -0.22 -15.82
N GLY A 151 12.95 0.48 -15.42
CA GLY A 151 13.26 1.83 -15.87
C GLY A 151 12.68 2.94 -14.98
N PRO A 152 12.67 4.18 -15.45
CA PRO A 152 12.32 5.36 -14.65
C PRO A 152 10.92 5.38 -14.08
N LEU A 153 10.02 4.54 -14.59
CA LEU A 153 8.61 4.47 -14.20
C LEU A 153 8.27 3.21 -13.40
N THR A 154 9.25 2.57 -12.77
CA THR A 154 9.06 1.32 -12.00
C THR A 154 7.94 1.46 -10.97
N SER A 155 7.94 2.50 -10.14
CA SER A 155 6.91 2.70 -9.12
C SER A 155 5.52 2.99 -9.71
N LYS A 156 5.47 3.64 -10.88
CA LYS A 156 4.22 3.85 -11.63
C LYS A 156 3.63 2.50 -12.08
N TYR A 157 4.42 1.65 -12.72
CA TYR A 157 3.95 0.32 -13.16
C TYR A 157 3.47 -0.54 -11.98
N MET A 158 4.19 -0.50 -10.85
CA MET A 158 3.79 -1.19 -9.62
C MET A 158 2.44 -0.69 -9.13
N THR A 159 2.26 0.64 -9.03
CA THR A 159 1.01 1.23 -8.54
C THR A 159 -0.16 0.95 -9.48
N GLU A 160 0.04 1.04 -10.79
CA GLU A 160 -0.99 0.74 -11.79
C GLU A 160 -1.38 -0.74 -11.81
N GLY A 161 -0.44 -1.64 -11.59
CA GLY A 161 -0.71 -3.07 -11.44
C GLY A 161 -1.58 -3.37 -10.22
N LEU A 162 -1.24 -2.79 -9.09
CA LEU A 162 -1.99 -2.92 -7.84
C LEU A 162 -3.39 -2.28 -7.92
N GLU A 163 -3.49 -1.09 -8.52
CA GLU A 163 -4.77 -0.41 -8.76
C GLU A 163 -5.71 -1.28 -9.61
N ARG A 164 -5.22 -1.84 -10.72
CA ARG A 164 -6.03 -2.75 -11.55
C ARG A 164 -6.54 -3.95 -10.76
N SER A 165 -5.71 -4.55 -9.90
CA SER A 165 -6.10 -5.67 -9.06
C SER A 165 -7.20 -5.30 -8.07
N VAL A 166 -7.08 -4.15 -7.41
CA VAL A 166 -8.10 -3.63 -6.47
C VAL A 166 -9.42 -3.35 -7.21
N MET A 167 -9.35 -2.72 -8.39
CA MET A 167 -10.54 -2.43 -9.20
C MET A 167 -11.23 -3.70 -9.71
N GLN A 168 -10.47 -4.77 -10.01
CA GLN A 168 -11.03 -6.07 -10.42
C GLN A 168 -11.74 -6.79 -9.28
N LYS A 169 -11.33 -6.55 -8.04
CA LYS A 169 -11.93 -7.10 -6.81
C LYS A 169 -13.13 -6.29 -6.33
N ASP A 170 -13.44 -5.20 -7.01
CA ASP A 170 -14.53 -4.28 -6.68
C ASP A 170 -14.47 -3.73 -5.24
N ILE A 171 -13.26 -3.53 -4.73
CA ILE A 171 -13.03 -2.91 -3.41
C ILE A 171 -13.44 -1.43 -3.49
N PRO A 172 -14.32 -0.94 -2.61
CA PRO A 172 -14.79 0.43 -2.63
C PRO A 172 -13.66 1.44 -2.40
N ILE A 173 -13.55 2.43 -3.29
CA ILE A 173 -12.60 3.54 -3.16
C ILE A 173 -13.36 4.86 -3.04
N PHE A 174 -13.22 5.51 -1.90
CA PHE A 174 -13.74 6.84 -1.62
C PHE A 174 -12.68 7.87 -2.02
N SER A 175 -12.86 8.48 -3.19
CA SER A 175 -11.95 9.50 -3.73
C SER A 175 -12.53 10.91 -3.57
N GLY A 176 -11.68 11.88 -3.26
CA GLY A 176 -12.06 13.25 -2.97
C GLY A 176 -12.25 13.52 -1.47
N TYR A 177 -11.74 12.67 -0.61
CA TYR A 177 -11.86 12.80 0.84
C TYR A 177 -10.51 13.10 1.48
N ARG A 178 -10.42 14.20 2.22
CA ARG A 178 -9.24 14.58 2.99
C ARG A 178 -9.43 14.26 4.47
N VAL A 179 -8.63 13.35 5.00
CA VAL A 179 -8.64 13.00 6.42
C VAL A 179 -8.18 14.20 7.26
N VAL A 180 -8.94 14.54 8.30
CA VAL A 180 -8.67 15.67 9.17
C VAL A 180 -8.51 15.27 10.63
N GLU A 181 -9.12 14.15 11.06
CA GLU A 181 -9.09 13.73 12.46
C GLU A 181 -9.19 12.21 12.58
N LEU A 182 -8.53 11.64 13.58
CA LEU A 182 -8.70 10.24 13.97
C LEU A 182 -9.71 10.15 15.12
N VAL A 183 -10.70 9.30 14.97
CA VAL A 183 -11.65 8.97 16.03
C VAL A 183 -11.08 7.81 16.83
N THR A 184 -11.01 7.98 18.14
CA THR A 184 -10.46 6.97 19.05
C THR A 184 -11.47 6.55 20.08
N ASP A 185 -11.40 5.29 20.53
CA ASP A 185 -12.18 4.72 21.62
C ASP A 185 -11.25 4.23 22.71
N GLY A 186 -11.73 4.24 23.98
CA GLY A 186 -10.97 3.86 25.16
C GLY A 186 -10.09 4.96 25.72
N GLU A 187 -9.43 4.70 26.84
CA GLU A 187 -8.56 5.63 27.56
C GLU A 187 -7.18 4.99 27.85
N GLY A 188 -6.16 5.82 28.04
CA GLY A 188 -4.81 5.38 28.42
C GLY A 188 -4.24 4.35 27.45
N THR A 189 -3.81 3.19 27.97
CA THR A 189 -3.21 2.10 27.20
C THR A 189 -4.22 1.29 26.39
N GLU A 190 -5.52 1.41 26.69
CA GLU A 190 -6.62 0.77 25.97
C GLU A 190 -7.13 1.61 24.79
N LYS A 191 -6.58 2.80 24.61
CA LYS A 191 -6.96 3.71 23.54
C LYS A 191 -6.60 3.12 22.17
N LYS A 192 -7.59 3.00 21.29
CA LYS A 192 -7.44 2.48 19.92
C LYS A 192 -8.17 3.35 18.91
N VAL A 193 -7.73 3.33 17.69
CA VAL A 193 -8.40 4.01 16.58
C VAL A 193 -9.67 3.22 16.24
N ALA A 194 -10.81 3.92 16.18
CA ALA A 194 -12.14 3.37 15.87
C ALA A 194 -12.70 3.94 14.55
N GLY A 195 -11.97 4.87 13.92
CA GLY A 195 -12.37 5.50 12.68
C GLY A 195 -11.65 6.81 12.43
N LEU A 196 -12.20 7.60 11.53
CA LEU A 196 -11.69 8.93 11.21
C LEU A 196 -12.78 9.85 10.69
N ILE A 197 -12.54 11.15 10.73
CA ILE A 197 -13.34 12.16 10.07
C ILE A 197 -12.56 12.65 8.85
N ALA A 198 -13.24 12.72 7.71
CA ALA A 198 -12.73 13.27 6.48
C ALA A 198 -13.64 14.37 5.93
N ILE A 199 -13.10 15.30 5.18
CA ILE A 199 -13.85 16.33 4.45
C ILE A 199 -14.03 15.85 3.01
N ASP A 200 -15.27 15.80 2.56
CA ASP A 200 -15.59 15.65 1.14
C ASP A 200 -15.21 16.94 0.40
N ALA A 201 -14.24 16.85 -0.50
CA ALA A 201 -13.73 18.01 -1.24
C ALA A 201 -14.76 18.65 -2.18
N ALA A 202 -15.80 17.92 -2.57
CA ALA A 202 -16.84 18.42 -3.47
C ALA A 202 -17.91 19.24 -2.73
N THR A 203 -18.24 18.85 -1.49
CA THR A 203 -19.32 19.49 -0.71
C THR A 203 -18.81 20.33 0.47
N GLY A 204 -17.59 20.04 0.94
CA GLY A 204 -17.06 20.58 2.18
C GLY A 204 -17.63 19.92 3.44
N GLU A 205 -18.47 18.91 3.29
CA GLU A 205 -19.11 18.19 4.39
C GLU A 205 -18.10 17.30 5.13
N GLN A 206 -18.23 17.25 6.45
CA GLN A 206 -17.50 16.29 7.26
C GLN A 206 -18.21 14.94 7.27
N VAL A 207 -17.48 13.90 6.99
CA VAL A 207 -17.95 12.52 6.88
C VAL A 207 -17.17 11.63 7.84
N LEU A 208 -17.89 10.84 8.62
CA LEU A 208 -17.30 9.85 9.53
C LEU A 208 -17.08 8.53 8.76
N PHE A 209 -15.90 7.95 8.90
CA PHE A 209 -15.62 6.58 8.53
C PHE A 209 -15.30 5.79 9.79
N SER A 210 -16.18 4.84 10.13
CA SER A 210 -15.99 3.97 11.29
C SER A 210 -15.43 2.63 10.84
N ALA A 211 -14.38 2.17 11.49
CA ALA A 211 -13.72 0.92 11.18
C ALA A 211 -13.37 0.15 12.45
N THR A 212 -13.33 -1.18 12.34
CA THR A 212 -12.89 -2.05 13.43
C THR A 212 -11.37 -2.17 13.50
N SER A 213 -10.71 -1.88 12.34
CA SER A 213 -9.26 -1.90 12.14
C SER A 213 -8.81 -0.85 11.14
#